data_08694db37c52da645c3eed14cca3d086
#
_entry.id   08694db37c52da645c3eed14cca3d086
#
_cell.length_a   1.000
_cell.length_b   1.000
_cell.length_c   1.000
_cell.angle_alpha   90.00
_cell.angle_beta   90.00
_cell.angle_gamma   90.00
#
_symmetry.space_group_name_H-M   'P 1'
#
loop_
_entity.id
_entity.type
_entity.pdbx_description
1 polymer ?
#
loop_
_entity_poly.entity_id
_entity_poly.type
_entity_poly.pdbx_seq_one_letter_code
_entity_poly.pdbx_strand_id
1 'polypeptide(L)'
;APPHAGCGIGLERLVMLYLNLDDIRLASLFYRDPKSFPAKLKQELRHPDAGTNPPPWVQSDRPHILQPLESLIANYGDSSNTSWLDDRVQVWRDTETGAAVGYAPGKHYVMIIGNPLCHTSQYQRIIDRFLSFCHTQLQAKPVWLMVCKAVETILGDRYGWCTLTCTDDQRIPDVRKNPAKQDHEIERKMRHASKVGVTIQSLAYHERVPIELQQECDKSIQAWMAQRRGVQVHLTSVRPWVDQEHRQYFFARDANNDLCCLVVLAQLSPEHGVQVKWAISFPNAPNGAIEMTILHALDTVGSGSATFGLSLIHI
;
A
#
# COMPACT_ATOMS: atom_id res chain seq x y z
N ALA A 1 10.24 10.94 40.58
CA ALA A 1 9.68 10.09 39.52
C ALA A 1 10.04 8.63 39.83
N PRO A 2 9.14 7.66 39.69
CA PRO A 2 9.49 6.26 39.89
C PRO A 2 10.50 5.79 38.84
N PRO A 3 11.39 4.84 39.16
CA PRO A 3 12.35 4.33 38.18
C PRO A 3 11.63 3.69 37.01
N HIS A 4 12.00 4.08 35.80
CA HIS A 4 11.45 3.55 34.58
C HIS A 4 12.45 2.56 33.97
N ALA A 5 12.01 1.37 33.64
CA ALA A 5 12.75 0.43 32.80
C ALA A 5 11.99 0.25 31.48
N GLY A 6 12.67 0.46 30.37
CA GLY A 6 12.15 0.22 29.03
C GLY A 6 12.96 -0.90 28.36
N CYS A 7 12.29 -1.80 27.66
CA CYS A 7 12.92 -2.83 26.85
C CYS A 7 12.50 -2.63 25.38
N GLY A 8 13.48 -2.46 24.49
CA GLY A 8 13.24 -2.47 23.04
C GLY A 8 13.41 -3.88 22.49
N ILE A 9 12.36 -4.44 21.91
CA ILE A 9 12.40 -5.75 21.24
C ILE A 9 12.30 -5.51 19.72
N GLY A 10 13.32 -5.97 18.97
CA GLY A 10 13.25 -5.93 17.50
C GLY A 10 12.21 -6.92 16.99
N LEU A 11 11.20 -6.42 16.29
CA LEU A 11 10.09 -7.23 15.75
C LEU A 11 10.60 -8.37 14.86
N GLU A 12 11.57 -8.09 14.00
CA GLU A 12 12.18 -9.09 13.12
C GLU A 12 12.86 -10.22 13.90
N ARG A 13 13.49 -9.91 15.03
CA ARG A 13 14.09 -10.92 15.92
C ARG A 13 13.03 -11.77 16.61
N LEU A 14 11.92 -11.16 17.01
CA LEU A 14 10.79 -11.88 17.59
C LEU A 14 10.17 -12.85 16.59
N VAL A 15 9.92 -12.38 15.36
CA VAL A 15 9.40 -13.19 14.25
C VAL A 15 10.39 -14.31 13.91
N MET A 16 11.68 -14.02 13.84
CA MET A 16 12.73 -15.02 13.60
C MET A 16 12.70 -16.12 14.66
N LEU A 17 12.63 -15.76 15.94
CA LEU A 17 12.55 -16.72 17.05
C LEU A 17 11.25 -17.52 17.02
N TYR A 18 10.12 -16.86 16.82
CA TYR A 18 8.80 -17.50 16.81
C TYR A 18 8.64 -18.50 15.66
N LEU A 19 9.18 -18.18 14.50
CA LEU A 19 9.11 -19.01 13.30
C LEU A 19 10.33 -19.95 13.17
N ASN A 20 11.26 -19.94 14.14
CA ASN A 20 12.51 -20.70 14.14
C ASN A 20 13.28 -20.53 12.82
N LEU A 21 13.51 -19.28 12.41
CA LEU A 21 14.23 -18.94 11.20
C LEU A 21 15.72 -18.80 11.49
N ASP A 22 16.56 -19.32 10.60
CA ASP A 22 18.02 -19.26 10.75
C ASP A 22 18.61 -17.88 10.43
N ASP A 23 17.83 -17.01 9.78
CA ASP A 23 18.28 -15.71 9.31
C ASP A 23 17.19 -14.63 9.51
N ILE A 24 17.57 -13.52 10.15
CA ILE A 24 16.68 -12.37 10.39
C ILE A 24 16.11 -11.78 9.10
N ARG A 25 16.79 -11.94 7.98
CA ARG A 25 16.34 -11.52 6.65
C ARG A 25 15.08 -12.25 6.23
N LEU A 26 14.88 -13.47 6.72
CA LEU A 26 13.68 -14.27 6.46
C LEU A 26 12.48 -13.81 7.30
N ALA A 27 12.72 -13.04 8.36
CA ALA A 27 11.68 -12.43 9.18
C ALA A 27 11.20 -11.08 8.63
N SER A 28 11.93 -10.48 7.69
CA SER A 28 11.56 -9.22 7.06
C SER A 28 10.81 -9.47 5.76
N LEU A 29 9.56 -9.01 5.70
CA LEU A 29 8.71 -9.04 4.49
C LEU A 29 9.33 -8.33 3.28
N PHE A 30 10.24 -7.40 3.54
CA PHE A 30 10.71 -6.43 2.58
C PHE A 30 12.23 -6.29 2.57
N TYR A 31 12.92 -7.31 3.09
CA TYR A 31 14.37 -7.32 3.04
C TYR A 31 14.85 -7.30 1.59
N ARG A 32 15.51 -6.22 1.21
CA ARG A 32 16.15 -6.06 -0.09
C ARG A 32 17.59 -6.55 -0.03
N ASP A 33 17.79 -7.81 -0.28
CA ASP A 33 19.07 -8.28 -0.80
C ASP A 33 18.93 -8.40 -2.33
N PRO A 34 19.76 -7.70 -3.14
CA PRO A 34 19.76 -7.85 -4.58
C PRO A 34 19.95 -9.30 -5.04
N LYS A 35 20.49 -10.17 -4.16
CA LYS A 35 20.75 -11.58 -4.42
C LYS A 35 19.62 -12.53 -3.97
N SER A 36 18.63 -12.07 -3.22
CA SER A 36 17.69 -12.95 -2.51
C SER A 36 16.44 -13.36 -3.28
N PHE A 37 16.18 -12.78 -4.45
CA PHE A 37 15.06 -13.18 -5.31
C PHE A 37 15.54 -13.59 -6.70
N PRO A 38 15.81 -14.89 -6.93
CA PRO A 38 16.07 -15.37 -8.29
C PRO A 38 14.86 -15.11 -9.19
N ALA A 39 15.10 -14.56 -10.38
CA ALA A 39 14.06 -14.29 -11.38
C ALA A 39 13.20 -15.54 -11.74
N LYS A 40 13.74 -16.74 -11.54
CA LYS A 40 13.04 -18.02 -11.72
C LYS A 40 11.87 -18.21 -10.77
N LEU A 41 11.95 -17.74 -9.52
CA LEU A 41 10.84 -17.92 -8.55
C LEU A 41 9.58 -17.16 -8.97
N LYS A 42 9.73 -16.06 -9.71
CA LYS A 42 8.59 -15.27 -10.22
C LYS A 42 7.77 -16.01 -11.28
N GLN A 43 8.38 -16.95 -12.03
CA GLN A 43 7.70 -17.70 -13.09
C GLN A 43 7.02 -18.97 -12.59
N GLU A 44 7.58 -19.63 -11.56
CA GLU A 44 7.09 -20.92 -11.05
C GLU A 44 5.89 -20.80 -10.11
N LEU A 45 5.61 -19.59 -9.59
CA LEU A 45 4.58 -19.35 -8.57
C LEU A 45 3.37 -18.55 -9.08
N ARG A 46 3.22 -18.41 -10.39
CA ARG A 46 1.99 -17.84 -10.96
C ARG A 46 0.86 -18.84 -10.78
N HIS A 47 -0.24 -18.41 -10.14
CA HIS A 47 -1.42 -19.22 -10.05
C HIS A 47 -1.95 -19.50 -11.47
N PRO A 48 -2.08 -20.76 -11.90
CA PRO A 48 -2.46 -21.10 -13.28
C PRO A 48 -3.85 -20.60 -13.66
N ASP A 49 -4.74 -20.42 -12.67
CA ASP A 49 -6.13 -20.02 -12.87
C ASP A 49 -6.36 -18.52 -12.61
N ALA A 50 -5.29 -17.74 -12.39
CA ALA A 50 -5.43 -16.31 -12.23
C ALA A 50 -6.01 -15.71 -13.52
N GLY A 51 -7.28 -15.42 -13.53
CA GLY A 51 -7.92 -14.75 -14.66
C GLY A 51 -9.13 -15.40 -15.28
N THR A 52 -9.71 -16.48 -14.75
CA THR A 52 -10.71 -17.25 -15.49
C THR A 52 -12.18 -17.03 -15.15
N ASN A 53 -12.55 -16.43 -14.01
CA ASN A 53 -13.97 -16.28 -13.65
C ASN A 53 -14.34 -14.90 -13.08
N PRO A 54 -15.51 -14.35 -13.45
CA PRO A 54 -15.99 -13.08 -12.92
C PRO A 54 -16.55 -13.22 -11.50
N PRO A 55 -16.62 -12.12 -10.74
CA PRO A 55 -17.32 -12.09 -9.46
C PRO A 55 -18.80 -12.45 -9.63
N PRO A 56 -19.45 -13.08 -8.62
CA PRO A 56 -20.85 -13.53 -8.72
C PRO A 56 -21.87 -12.41 -8.86
N TRP A 57 -21.48 -11.15 -8.60
CA TRP A 57 -22.32 -9.98 -8.81
C TRP A 57 -22.28 -9.45 -10.25
N VAL A 58 -21.43 -9.99 -11.10
CA VAL A 58 -21.43 -9.70 -12.53
C VAL A 58 -22.30 -10.73 -13.22
N GLN A 59 -23.60 -10.45 -13.29
CA GLN A 59 -24.49 -11.24 -14.13
C GLN A 59 -24.23 -10.91 -15.60
N SER A 60 -23.52 -11.77 -16.30
CA SER A 60 -23.44 -11.68 -17.76
C SER A 60 -23.23 -13.05 -18.38
N ASP A 61 -24.02 -13.36 -19.40
CA ASP A 61 -23.89 -14.51 -20.31
C ASP A 61 -22.65 -14.40 -21.25
N ARG A 62 -21.70 -13.53 -20.93
CA ARG A 62 -20.47 -13.32 -21.74
C ARG A 62 -19.32 -14.13 -21.16
N PRO A 63 -18.36 -14.58 -22.00
CA PRO A 63 -17.15 -15.27 -21.50
C PRO A 63 -16.47 -14.41 -20.44
N HIS A 64 -16.25 -15.00 -19.31
CA HIS A 64 -15.98 -14.39 -18.04
C HIS A 64 -14.60 -13.71 -18.03
N ILE A 65 -14.58 -12.38 -18.11
CA ILE A 65 -13.36 -11.57 -17.89
C ILE A 65 -13.35 -11.18 -16.41
N LEU A 66 -12.29 -11.54 -15.70
CA LEU A 66 -12.11 -11.09 -14.32
C LEU A 66 -11.94 -9.57 -14.29
N GLN A 67 -12.50 -8.93 -13.26
CA GLN A 67 -12.20 -7.53 -13.02
C GLN A 67 -10.69 -7.33 -12.83
N PRO A 68 -10.12 -6.27 -13.40
CA PRO A 68 -8.73 -5.88 -13.13
C PRO A 68 -8.48 -5.76 -11.62
N LEU A 69 -7.26 -6.07 -11.19
CA LEU A 69 -6.89 -5.98 -9.78
C LEU A 69 -7.05 -4.56 -9.23
N GLU A 70 -6.71 -3.58 -10.06
CA GLU A 70 -6.80 -2.16 -9.76
C GLU A 70 -8.23 -1.75 -9.42
N SER A 71 -9.20 -2.22 -10.22
CA SER A 71 -10.63 -1.97 -9.97
C SER A 71 -11.12 -2.67 -8.69
N LEU A 72 -10.60 -3.86 -8.37
CA LEU A 72 -10.92 -4.51 -7.10
C LEU A 72 -10.36 -3.74 -5.90
N ILE A 73 -9.14 -3.20 -6.01
CA ILE A 73 -8.56 -2.35 -4.97
C ILE A 73 -9.40 -1.09 -4.77
N ALA A 74 -9.81 -0.43 -5.85
CA ALA A 74 -10.63 0.77 -5.79
C ALA A 74 -12.02 0.52 -5.17
N ASN A 75 -12.57 -0.70 -5.31
CA ASN A 75 -13.92 -1.04 -4.83
C ASN A 75 -13.95 -1.71 -3.45
N TYR A 76 -12.92 -2.48 -3.09
CA TYR A 76 -12.89 -3.30 -1.86
C TYR A 76 -11.63 -3.11 -1.02
N GLY A 77 -10.63 -2.39 -1.54
CA GLY A 77 -9.32 -2.30 -0.91
C GLY A 77 -9.23 -1.30 0.23
N ASP A 78 -8.25 -1.53 1.06
CA ASP A 78 -7.73 -0.61 2.08
C ASP A 78 -6.27 -0.23 1.78
N SER A 79 -5.62 0.45 2.71
CA SER A 79 -4.23 0.92 2.55
C SER A 79 -3.21 -0.21 2.32
N SER A 80 -3.47 -1.43 2.77
CA SER A 80 -2.59 -2.58 2.59
C SER A 80 -2.62 -3.12 1.16
N ASN A 81 -3.79 -3.09 0.52
CA ASN A 81 -4.01 -3.69 -0.79
C ASN A 81 -3.33 -2.95 -1.94
N THR A 82 -3.04 -1.65 -1.80
CA THR A 82 -2.32 -0.90 -2.83
C THR A 82 -0.88 -1.39 -3.06
N SER A 83 -0.34 -2.18 -2.11
CA SER A 83 0.95 -2.86 -2.25
C SER A 83 0.92 -4.04 -3.21
N TRP A 84 -0.28 -4.58 -3.54
CA TRP A 84 -0.42 -5.75 -4.42
C TRP A 84 -0.06 -5.46 -5.88
N LEU A 85 0.00 -4.19 -6.25
CA LEU A 85 0.48 -3.76 -7.57
C LEU A 85 2.01 -3.81 -7.72
N ASP A 86 2.74 -4.21 -6.66
CA ASP A 86 4.19 -4.45 -6.72
C ASP A 86 4.49 -5.85 -7.26
N ASP A 87 5.52 -5.97 -8.10
CA ASP A 87 5.91 -7.22 -8.76
C ASP A 87 6.27 -8.36 -7.79
N ARG A 88 6.55 -8.05 -6.52
CA ARG A 88 6.87 -9.04 -5.49
C ARG A 88 5.63 -9.71 -4.89
N VAL A 89 4.46 -9.11 -5.07
CA VAL A 89 3.19 -9.65 -4.59
C VAL A 89 2.54 -10.43 -5.70
N GLN A 90 2.19 -11.67 -5.41
CA GLN A 90 1.37 -12.49 -6.28
C GLN A 90 -0.09 -12.39 -5.86
N VAL A 91 -0.99 -12.55 -6.79
CA VAL A 91 -2.42 -12.45 -6.53
C VAL A 91 -3.10 -13.75 -6.92
N TRP A 92 -3.64 -14.44 -5.91
CA TRP A 92 -4.55 -15.54 -6.13
C TRP A 92 -5.95 -15.00 -6.43
N ARG A 93 -6.62 -15.63 -7.38
CA ARG A 93 -7.99 -15.27 -7.76
C ARG A 93 -8.91 -16.47 -7.51
N ASP A 94 -9.99 -16.23 -6.78
CA ASP A 94 -11.02 -17.24 -6.64
C ASP A 94 -11.73 -17.43 -7.98
N THR A 95 -11.77 -18.68 -8.47
CA THR A 95 -12.34 -19.01 -9.79
C THR A 95 -13.85 -18.85 -9.87
N GLU A 96 -14.55 -18.89 -8.74
CA GLU A 96 -16.01 -18.77 -8.72
C GLU A 96 -16.48 -17.33 -8.53
N THR A 97 -15.77 -16.56 -7.67
CA THR A 97 -16.22 -15.21 -7.31
C THR A 97 -15.37 -14.11 -7.94
N GLY A 98 -14.18 -14.45 -8.42
CA GLY A 98 -13.19 -13.47 -8.89
C GLY A 98 -12.54 -12.67 -7.76
N ALA A 99 -12.85 -12.96 -6.49
CA ALA A 99 -12.19 -12.37 -5.34
C ALA A 99 -10.67 -12.58 -5.40
N ALA A 100 -9.93 -11.67 -4.79
CA ALA A 100 -8.47 -11.72 -4.83
C ALA A 100 -7.87 -11.78 -3.42
N VAL A 101 -6.72 -12.46 -3.30
CA VAL A 101 -5.87 -12.45 -2.12
C VAL A 101 -4.41 -12.26 -2.55
N GLY A 102 -3.77 -11.22 -2.02
CA GLY A 102 -2.36 -10.91 -2.28
C GLY A 102 -1.44 -11.67 -1.34
N TYR A 103 -0.38 -12.27 -1.89
CA TYR A 103 0.58 -13.01 -1.11
C TYR A 103 1.99 -12.92 -1.68
N ALA A 104 2.97 -13.11 -0.81
CA ALA A 104 4.37 -13.25 -1.19
C ALA A 104 4.86 -14.64 -0.78
N PRO A 105 5.28 -15.47 -1.75
CA PRO A 105 5.76 -16.81 -1.46
C PRO A 105 7.16 -16.80 -0.85
N GLY A 106 7.37 -17.57 0.20
CA GLY A 106 8.66 -17.89 0.78
C GLY A 106 8.98 -19.37 0.66
N LYS A 107 10.15 -19.78 1.17
CA LYS A 107 10.60 -21.18 1.06
C LYS A 107 9.69 -22.17 1.84
N HIS A 108 9.26 -21.79 3.03
CA HIS A 108 8.45 -22.63 3.92
C HIS A 108 7.16 -21.94 4.38
N TYR A 109 7.06 -20.67 4.13
CA TYR A 109 5.96 -19.82 4.53
C TYR A 109 5.44 -19.04 3.33
N VAL A 110 4.15 -18.77 3.36
CA VAL A 110 3.51 -17.82 2.44
C VAL A 110 3.00 -16.66 3.27
N MET A 111 3.45 -15.46 2.93
CA MET A 111 3.03 -14.23 3.60
C MET A 111 1.84 -13.65 2.85
N ILE A 112 0.70 -13.57 3.52
CA ILE A 112 -0.53 -13.04 2.97
C ILE A 112 -0.66 -11.61 3.46
N ILE A 113 -1.00 -10.68 2.57
CA ILE A 113 -0.92 -9.25 2.83
C ILE A 113 -2.30 -8.64 2.71
N GLY A 114 -2.80 -8.04 3.79
CA GLY A 114 -4.07 -7.31 3.80
C GLY A 114 -5.31 -8.20 3.73
N ASN A 115 -6.45 -7.57 3.54
CA ASN A 115 -7.74 -8.25 3.50
C ASN A 115 -8.04 -8.80 2.11
N PRO A 116 -8.88 -9.87 2.00
CA PRO A 116 -9.39 -10.31 0.70
C PRO A 116 -10.14 -9.18 -0.02
N LEU A 117 -9.91 -9.01 -1.31
CA LEU A 117 -10.65 -8.05 -2.14
C LEU A 117 -11.97 -8.65 -2.60
N CYS A 118 -12.98 -8.51 -1.75
CA CYS A 118 -14.37 -8.91 -1.98
C CYS A 118 -15.26 -8.28 -0.89
N HIS A 119 -16.55 -8.43 -1.02
CA HIS A 119 -17.48 -8.04 0.04
C HIS A 119 -17.22 -8.84 1.34
N THR A 120 -17.31 -8.20 2.49
CA THR A 120 -16.98 -8.78 3.81
C THR A 120 -17.75 -10.07 4.12
N SER A 121 -19.00 -10.21 3.63
CA SER A 121 -19.80 -11.44 3.77
C SER A 121 -19.17 -12.68 3.11
N GLN A 122 -18.21 -12.48 2.21
CA GLN A 122 -17.50 -13.57 1.52
C GLN A 122 -16.16 -13.91 2.17
N TYR A 123 -15.68 -13.13 3.13
CA TYR A 123 -14.36 -13.31 3.74
C TYR A 123 -14.12 -14.73 4.22
N GLN A 124 -15.05 -15.32 4.96
CA GLN A 124 -14.89 -16.69 5.47
C GLN A 124 -14.65 -17.68 4.34
N ARG A 125 -15.50 -17.65 3.30
CA ARG A 125 -15.39 -18.56 2.15
C ARG A 125 -14.07 -18.37 1.39
N ILE A 126 -13.66 -17.13 1.15
CA ILE A 126 -12.44 -16.82 0.42
C ILE A 126 -11.20 -17.22 1.24
N ILE A 127 -11.21 -16.99 2.55
CA ILE A 127 -10.16 -17.44 3.47
C ILE A 127 -10.03 -18.95 3.45
N ASP A 128 -11.15 -19.69 3.59
CA ASP A 128 -11.17 -21.16 3.55
C ASP A 128 -10.52 -21.69 2.25
N ARG A 129 -10.90 -21.14 1.10
CA ARG A 129 -10.40 -21.56 -0.20
C ARG A 129 -8.93 -21.20 -0.39
N PHE A 130 -8.52 -20.00 0.02
CA PHE A 130 -7.14 -19.57 -0.08
C PHE A 130 -6.20 -20.36 0.84
N LEU A 131 -6.62 -20.66 2.07
CA LEU A 131 -5.85 -21.53 2.98
C LEU A 131 -5.73 -22.97 2.44
N SER A 132 -6.78 -23.49 1.79
CA SER A 132 -6.70 -24.77 1.07
C SER A 132 -5.67 -24.70 -0.07
N PHE A 133 -5.65 -23.61 -0.85
CA PHE A 133 -4.65 -23.39 -1.89
C PHE A 133 -3.22 -23.34 -1.30
N CYS A 134 -3.00 -22.63 -0.19
CA CYS A 134 -1.71 -22.60 0.48
C CYS A 134 -1.23 -24.02 0.87
N HIS A 135 -2.15 -24.85 1.39
CA HIS A 135 -1.83 -26.19 1.82
C HIS A 135 -1.57 -27.13 0.63
N THR A 136 -2.43 -27.12 -0.40
CA THR A 136 -2.41 -28.10 -1.48
C THR A 136 -1.45 -27.74 -2.61
N GLN A 137 -1.35 -26.47 -2.97
CA GLN A 137 -0.56 -26.01 -4.12
C GLN A 137 0.79 -25.43 -3.72
N LEU A 138 0.82 -24.60 -2.67
CA LEU A 138 2.06 -23.97 -2.22
C LEU A 138 2.84 -24.85 -1.23
N GLN A 139 2.16 -25.78 -0.54
CA GLN A 139 2.74 -26.63 0.51
C GLN A 139 3.50 -25.83 1.56
N ALA A 140 3.03 -24.61 1.85
CA ALA A 140 3.67 -23.62 2.71
C ALA A 140 2.74 -23.21 3.85
N LYS A 141 3.33 -22.86 5.00
CA LYS A 141 2.58 -22.39 6.18
C LYS A 141 2.15 -20.93 5.95
N PRO A 142 0.84 -20.62 6.06
CA PRO A 142 0.37 -19.26 5.87
C PRO A 142 0.68 -18.37 7.10
N VAL A 143 1.13 -17.14 6.84
CA VAL A 143 1.27 -16.05 7.83
C VAL A 143 0.52 -14.86 7.28
N TRP A 144 -0.53 -14.42 7.97
CA TRP A 144 -1.37 -13.34 7.50
C TRP A 144 -1.03 -12.03 8.19
N LEU A 145 -0.87 -10.97 7.44
CA LEU A 145 -0.39 -9.68 7.89
C LEU A 145 -1.38 -8.58 7.52
N MET A 146 -1.44 -7.54 8.36
CA MET A 146 -2.22 -6.33 8.08
C MET A 146 -3.71 -6.63 7.88
N VAL A 147 -4.28 -7.43 8.76
CA VAL A 147 -5.69 -7.85 8.69
C VAL A 147 -6.60 -6.90 9.46
N CYS A 148 -7.81 -6.69 8.96
CA CYS A 148 -8.87 -6.04 9.73
C CYS A 148 -9.46 -6.98 10.79
N LYS A 149 -10.24 -6.40 11.71
CA LYS A 149 -10.87 -7.15 12.80
C LYS A 149 -11.74 -8.32 12.32
N ALA A 150 -12.43 -8.16 11.19
CA ALA A 150 -13.28 -9.23 10.64
C ALA A 150 -12.48 -10.45 10.21
N VAL A 151 -11.34 -10.25 9.53
CA VAL A 151 -10.43 -11.34 9.13
C VAL A 151 -9.76 -11.95 10.36
N GLU A 152 -9.30 -11.13 11.31
CA GLU A 152 -8.73 -11.59 12.58
C GLU A 152 -9.71 -12.52 13.33
N THR A 153 -10.97 -12.11 13.45
CA THR A 153 -12.01 -12.91 14.12
C THR A 153 -12.20 -14.27 13.41
N ILE A 154 -12.29 -14.29 12.09
CA ILE A 154 -12.40 -15.54 11.33
C ILE A 154 -11.20 -16.45 11.57
N LEU A 155 -9.98 -15.90 11.51
CA LEU A 155 -8.76 -16.68 11.70
C LEU A 155 -8.64 -17.21 13.14
N GLY A 156 -8.99 -16.39 14.15
CA GLY A 156 -8.98 -16.80 15.55
C GLY A 156 -10.03 -17.85 15.87
N ASP A 157 -11.30 -17.56 15.59
CA ASP A 157 -12.42 -18.40 16.00
C ASP A 157 -12.46 -19.73 15.26
N ARG A 158 -12.13 -19.72 13.96
CA ARG A 158 -12.26 -20.92 13.11
C ARG A 158 -10.98 -21.75 13.03
N TYR A 159 -9.81 -21.10 13.06
CA TYR A 159 -8.52 -21.77 12.87
C TYR A 159 -7.63 -21.75 14.10
N GLY A 160 -8.04 -21.09 15.17
CA GLY A 160 -7.25 -20.98 16.41
C GLY A 160 -5.96 -20.17 16.24
N TRP A 161 -5.91 -19.23 15.28
CA TRP A 161 -4.72 -18.43 15.06
C TRP A 161 -4.57 -17.38 16.16
N CYS A 162 -3.33 -17.17 16.57
CA CYS A 162 -2.97 -16.07 17.46
C CYS A 162 -2.70 -14.82 16.61
N THR A 163 -3.11 -13.67 17.12
CA THR A 163 -2.87 -12.37 16.48
C THR A 163 -1.94 -11.50 17.33
N LEU A 164 -1.14 -10.69 16.65
CA LEU A 164 -0.28 -9.68 17.24
C LEU A 164 -0.58 -8.33 16.59
N THR A 165 -0.97 -7.35 17.38
CA THR A 165 -1.14 -5.97 16.89
C THR A 165 0.23 -5.30 16.78
N CYS A 166 0.67 -4.99 15.57
CA CYS A 166 1.98 -4.40 15.32
C CYS A 166 1.94 -3.19 14.37
N THR A 167 0.80 -2.92 13.77
CA THR A 167 0.62 -1.79 12.83
C THR A 167 -0.66 -1.05 13.13
N ASP A 168 -0.67 0.24 12.81
CA ASP A 168 -1.84 1.10 12.85
C ASP A 168 -2.00 1.83 11.52
N ASP A 169 -3.25 2.06 11.10
CA ASP A 169 -3.56 2.81 9.90
C ASP A 169 -3.64 4.31 10.24
N GLN A 170 -2.71 5.09 9.71
CA GLN A 170 -2.63 6.54 9.92
C GLN A 170 -3.75 7.23 9.13
N ARG A 171 -4.94 7.29 9.71
CA ARG A 171 -6.18 7.66 9.05
C ARG A 171 -6.72 9.01 9.50
N ILE A 172 -7.21 9.78 8.54
CA ILE A 172 -8.06 10.95 8.75
C ILE A 172 -9.49 10.53 8.41
N PRO A 173 -10.39 10.39 9.40
CA PRO A 173 -11.76 9.92 9.17
C PRO A 173 -12.60 10.85 8.29
N ASP A 174 -12.35 12.17 8.38
CA ASP A 174 -13.00 13.20 7.56
C ASP A 174 -11.95 14.26 7.18
N VAL A 175 -11.59 14.32 5.91
CA VAL A 175 -10.57 15.25 5.40
C VAL A 175 -10.92 16.73 5.66
N ARG A 176 -12.22 17.06 5.82
CA ARG A 176 -12.66 18.42 6.17
C ARG A 176 -12.24 18.82 7.58
N LYS A 177 -12.11 17.84 8.48
CA LYS A 177 -11.73 18.00 9.88
C LYS A 177 -10.25 17.64 10.12
N ASN A 178 -9.42 17.70 9.08
CA ASN A 178 -8.00 17.39 9.20
C ASN A 178 -7.32 18.33 10.23
N PRO A 179 -6.74 17.78 11.33
CA PRO A 179 -6.08 18.58 12.35
C PRO A 179 -4.92 19.42 11.84
N ALA A 180 -4.24 18.96 10.79
CA ALA A 180 -3.13 19.68 10.15
C ALA A 180 -3.52 21.08 9.60
N LYS A 181 -4.82 21.30 9.33
CA LYS A 181 -5.33 22.62 8.89
C LYS A 181 -5.31 23.67 10.01
N GLN A 182 -5.24 23.25 11.27
CA GLN A 182 -5.20 24.12 12.45
C GLN A 182 -3.80 24.21 13.07
N ASP A 183 -2.82 23.52 12.48
CA ASP A 183 -1.43 23.53 12.95
C ASP A 183 -0.71 24.81 12.47
N HIS A 184 -0.35 25.66 13.40
CA HIS A 184 0.33 26.93 13.10
C HIS A 184 1.71 26.77 12.43
N GLU A 185 2.40 25.65 12.70
CA GLU A 185 3.68 25.39 12.04
C GLU A 185 3.47 25.03 10.58
N ILE A 186 2.50 24.16 10.30
CA ILE A 186 2.11 23.77 8.94
C ILE A 186 1.62 25.01 8.18
N GLU A 187 0.76 25.81 8.78
CA GLU A 187 0.28 27.06 8.17
C GLU A 187 1.43 28.03 7.84
N ARG A 188 2.39 28.17 8.74
CA ARG A 188 3.58 29.00 8.51
C ARG A 188 4.42 28.49 7.33
N LYS A 189 4.64 27.17 7.25
CA LYS A 189 5.36 26.51 6.14
C LYS A 189 4.63 26.73 4.81
N MET A 190 3.31 26.54 4.77
CA MET A 190 2.51 26.75 3.57
C MET A 190 2.57 28.22 3.10
N ARG A 191 2.44 29.17 4.02
CA ARG A 191 2.59 30.59 3.70
C ARG A 191 3.99 30.92 3.13
N HIS A 192 5.03 30.25 3.65
CA HIS A 192 6.36 30.39 3.09
C HIS A 192 6.43 29.85 1.67
N ALA A 193 5.96 28.61 1.42
CA ALA A 193 5.95 27.99 0.09
C ALA A 193 5.17 28.86 -0.93
N SER A 194 4.00 29.35 -0.56
CA SER A 194 3.22 30.27 -1.39
C SER A 194 3.98 31.58 -1.70
N LYS A 195 4.65 32.17 -0.68
CA LYS A 195 5.41 33.41 -0.85
C LYS A 195 6.61 33.25 -1.79
N VAL A 196 7.27 32.09 -1.80
CA VAL A 196 8.38 31.80 -2.71
C VAL A 196 7.91 31.28 -4.07
N GLY A 197 6.62 31.37 -4.38
CA GLY A 197 6.06 31.14 -5.71
C GLY A 197 5.77 29.66 -6.04
N VAL A 198 5.60 28.80 -5.04
CA VAL A 198 5.19 27.39 -5.30
C VAL A 198 3.77 27.36 -5.86
N THR A 199 3.60 26.68 -6.98
CA THR A 199 2.32 26.43 -7.65
C THR A 199 2.05 24.94 -7.73
N ILE A 200 0.76 24.53 -7.78
CA ILE A 200 0.36 23.13 -7.83
C ILE A 200 -0.50 22.91 -9.07
N GLN A 201 -0.10 21.93 -9.88
CA GLN A 201 -0.89 21.39 -10.98
C GLN A 201 -1.49 20.05 -10.53
N SER A 202 -2.78 19.84 -10.74
CA SER A 202 -3.48 18.58 -10.43
C SER A 202 -3.99 17.91 -11.69
N LEU A 203 -3.96 16.57 -11.69
CA LEU A 203 -4.63 15.72 -12.67
C LEU A 203 -5.62 14.82 -11.93
N ALA A 204 -6.86 14.79 -12.42
CA ALA A 204 -7.96 14.03 -11.81
C ALA A 204 -7.86 12.53 -12.13
N TYR A 205 -8.77 11.74 -11.56
CA TYR A 205 -8.94 10.33 -11.92
C TYR A 205 -9.22 10.20 -13.41
N HIS A 206 -8.76 9.12 -14.02
CA HIS A 206 -8.88 8.83 -15.46
C HIS A 206 -8.09 9.76 -16.39
N GLU A 207 -7.44 10.80 -15.88
CA GLU A 207 -6.51 11.63 -16.64
C GLU A 207 -5.14 10.99 -16.69
N ARG A 208 -4.61 10.81 -17.90
CA ARG A 208 -3.26 10.27 -18.05
C ARG A 208 -2.22 11.37 -17.90
N VAL A 209 -1.21 11.09 -17.11
CA VAL A 209 -0.04 11.97 -16.98
C VAL A 209 0.68 12.03 -18.32
N PRO A 210 0.96 13.23 -18.91
CA PRO A 210 1.74 13.36 -20.14
C PRO A 210 3.11 12.69 -20.00
N ILE A 211 3.58 12.07 -21.08
CA ILE A 211 4.83 11.28 -21.05
C ILE A 211 6.05 12.13 -20.71
N GLU A 212 6.06 13.39 -21.13
CA GLU A 212 7.12 14.35 -20.85
C GLU A 212 7.19 14.65 -19.33
N LEU A 213 6.02 14.80 -18.70
CA LEU A 213 5.92 15.04 -17.25
C LEU A 213 6.30 13.78 -16.46
N GLN A 214 5.94 12.58 -16.94
CA GLN A 214 6.41 11.33 -16.35
C GLN A 214 7.94 11.24 -16.37
N GLN A 215 8.56 11.55 -17.52
CA GLN A 215 10.02 11.51 -17.67
C GLN A 215 10.72 12.54 -16.79
N GLU A 216 10.17 13.75 -16.66
CA GLU A 216 10.69 14.77 -15.74
C GLU A 216 10.64 14.29 -14.29
N CYS A 217 9.48 13.76 -13.86
CA CYS A 217 9.32 13.17 -12.54
C CYS A 217 10.26 12.00 -12.27
N ASP A 218 10.41 11.10 -13.22
CA ASP A 218 11.27 9.91 -13.05
C ASP A 218 12.73 10.31 -12.83
N LYS A 219 13.23 11.36 -13.50
CA LYS A 219 14.56 11.92 -13.24
C LYS A 219 14.65 12.50 -11.82
N SER A 220 13.63 13.23 -11.37
CA SER A 220 13.56 13.80 -10.03
C SER A 220 13.46 12.72 -8.95
N ILE A 221 12.71 11.65 -9.19
CA ILE A 221 12.62 10.48 -8.30
C ILE A 221 13.97 9.75 -8.21
N GLN A 222 14.68 9.59 -9.33
CA GLN A 222 16.03 8.99 -9.33
C GLN A 222 17.01 9.83 -8.53
N ALA A 223 17.01 11.16 -8.70
CA ALA A 223 17.85 12.07 -7.92
C ALA A 223 17.52 12.02 -6.42
N TRP A 224 16.23 11.98 -6.07
CA TRP A 224 15.76 11.84 -4.69
C TRP A 224 16.18 10.50 -4.07
N MET A 225 16.09 9.39 -4.83
CA MET A 225 16.55 8.08 -4.39
C MET A 225 18.06 8.01 -4.20
N ALA A 226 18.85 8.67 -5.06
CA ALA A 226 20.30 8.68 -4.99
C ALA A 226 20.85 9.43 -3.75
N GLN A 227 20.10 10.42 -3.24
CA GLN A 227 20.49 11.17 -2.04
C GLN A 227 20.22 10.41 -0.73
N ARG A 228 19.40 9.37 -0.78
CA ARG A 228 19.08 8.58 0.40
C ARG A 228 20.22 7.64 0.75
N ARG A 229 20.73 7.78 1.98
CA ARG A 229 21.80 6.94 2.53
C ARG A 229 21.21 5.83 3.38
N GLY A 230 21.81 4.63 3.31
CA GLY A 230 21.43 3.47 4.12
C GLY A 230 20.38 2.58 3.47
N VAL A 231 20.00 1.54 4.21
CA VAL A 231 18.98 0.58 3.75
C VAL A 231 17.62 1.28 3.72
N GLN A 232 17.04 1.37 2.52
CA GLN A 232 15.71 1.93 2.35
C GLN A 232 14.69 0.80 2.53
N VAL A 233 13.94 0.86 3.61
CA VAL A 233 12.83 -0.06 3.87
C VAL A 233 11.58 0.51 3.16
N HIS A 234 11.33 0.06 1.94
CA HIS A 234 10.10 0.37 1.23
C HIS A 234 9.28 -0.91 1.03
N LEU A 235 8.03 -0.86 1.41
CA LEU A 235 7.08 -1.94 1.15
C LEU A 235 6.88 -2.17 -0.35
N THR A 236 6.96 -1.09 -1.14
CA THR A 236 6.77 -1.12 -2.58
C THR A 236 7.84 -0.28 -3.29
N SER A 237 8.13 -0.63 -4.52
CA SER A 237 8.95 0.19 -5.40
C SER A 237 8.22 1.50 -5.71
N VAL A 238 8.97 2.61 -5.87
CA VAL A 238 8.37 3.89 -6.29
C VAL A 238 7.99 3.79 -7.76
N ARG A 239 6.73 3.54 -8.02
CA ARG A 239 6.14 3.36 -9.36
C ARG A 239 4.86 4.18 -9.46
N PRO A 240 4.94 5.51 -9.57
CA PRO A 240 3.76 6.37 -9.50
C PRO A 240 2.82 6.20 -10.69
N TRP A 241 3.27 5.66 -11.81
CA TRP A 241 2.48 5.55 -13.04
C TRP A 241 1.71 4.23 -13.20
N VAL A 242 1.82 3.33 -12.24
CA VAL A 242 1.01 2.11 -12.22
C VAL A 242 -0.41 2.48 -11.81
N ASP A 243 -1.40 2.03 -12.59
CA ASP A 243 -2.83 2.27 -12.32
C ASP A 243 -3.21 3.77 -12.30
N GLN A 244 -2.92 4.48 -13.38
CA GLN A 244 -3.28 5.90 -13.49
C GLN A 244 -4.80 6.15 -13.46
N GLU A 245 -5.61 5.16 -13.78
CA GLU A 245 -7.07 5.26 -13.81
C GLU A 245 -7.67 5.54 -12.42
N HIS A 246 -7.11 4.92 -11.37
CA HIS A 246 -7.58 5.06 -9.99
C HIS A 246 -6.66 5.95 -9.15
N ARG A 247 -5.92 6.88 -9.79
CA ARG A 247 -5.03 7.81 -9.11
C ARG A 247 -5.27 9.25 -9.50
N GLN A 248 -5.02 10.13 -8.53
CA GLN A 248 -4.91 11.57 -8.74
C GLN A 248 -3.48 12.00 -8.51
N TYR A 249 -3.01 12.94 -9.31
CA TYR A 249 -1.63 13.41 -9.27
C TYR A 249 -1.57 14.91 -8.99
N PHE A 250 -0.64 15.31 -8.14
CA PHE A 250 -0.40 16.68 -7.74
C PHE A 250 1.09 16.97 -7.89
N PHE A 251 1.40 17.86 -8.81
CA PHE A 251 2.77 18.28 -9.13
C PHE A 251 2.97 19.68 -8.63
N ALA A 252 3.92 19.89 -7.70
CA ALA A 252 4.30 21.23 -7.28
C ALA A 252 5.52 21.70 -8.06
N ARG A 253 5.50 22.96 -8.49
CA ARG A 253 6.60 23.64 -9.15
C ARG A 253 6.99 24.87 -8.37
N ASP A 254 8.28 25.19 -8.35
CA ASP A 254 8.80 26.42 -7.75
C ASP A 254 8.64 27.64 -8.69
N ALA A 255 9.15 28.80 -8.27
CA ALA A 255 9.10 30.05 -9.05
C ALA A 255 9.89 29.98 -10.38
N ASN A 256 10.83 29.05 -10.52
CA ASN A 256 11.59 28.83 -11.74
C ASN A 256 10.91 27.83 -12.67
N ASN A 257 9.73 27.34 -12.29
CA ASN A 257 8.99 26.28 -12.97
C ASN A 257 9.67 24.89 -12.85
N ASP A 258 10.61 24.70 -11.92
CA ASP A 258 11.24 23.42 -11.64
C ASP A 258 10.31 22.55 -10.77
N LEU A 259 10.22 21.25 -11.10
CA LEU A 259 9.41 20.30 -10.35
C LEU A 259 10.01 20.08 -8.96
N CYS A 260 9.25 20.37 -7.89
CA CYS A 260 9.72 20.31 -6.51
C CYS A 260 9.02 19.26 -5.64
N CYS A 261 7.76 18.90 -5.95
CA CYS A 261 7.06 17.82 -5.20
C CYS A 261 6.15 17.01 -6.11
N LEU A 262 5.94 15.75 -5.72
CA LEU A 262 4.92 14.87 -6.27
C LEU A 262 4.09 14.27 -5.12
N VAL A 263 2.77 14.45 -5.18
CA VAL A 263 1.83 13.73 -4.32
C VAL A 263 0.88 12.93 -5.20
N VAL A 264 0.64 11.66 -4.82
CA VAL A 264 -0.25 10.75 -5.54
C VAL A 264 -1.27 10.20 -4.55
N LEU A 265 -2.55 10.43 -4.84
CA LEU A 265 -3.64 9.79 -4.14
C LEU A 265 -4.06 8.53 -4.90
N ALA A 266 -4.22 7.42 -4.20
CA ALA A 266 -4.79 6.18 -4.73
C ALA A 266 -6.20 5.99 -4.18
N GLN A 267 -7.14 5.66 -5.06
CA GLN A 267 -8.51 5.34 -4.68
C GLN A 267 -8.56 4.02 -3.91
N LEU A 268 -9.32 3.99 -2.84
CA LEU A 268 -9.66 2.82 -2.04
C LEU A 268 -11.17 2.59 -2.09
N SER A 269 -11.64 1.56 -1.37
CA SER A 269 -13.08 1.35 -1.24
C SER A 269 -13.77 2.60 -0.66
N PRO A 270 -15.08 2.79 -0.92
CA PRO A 270 -15.82 3.94 -0.41
C PRO A 270 -15.72 4.13 1.11
N GLU A 271 -15.56 3.04 1.86
CA GLU A 271 -15.37 3.07 3.32
C GLU A 271 -13.99 3.62 3.71
N HIS A 272 -12.98 3.34 2.90
CA HIS A 272 -11.59 3.71 3.18
C HIS A 272 -11.18 5.03 2.50
N GLY A 273 -11.89 5.47 1.47
CA GLY A 273 -11.68 6.74 0.79
C GLY A 273 -10.45 6.75 -0.10
N VAL A 274 -9.40 7.47 0.28
CA VAL A 274 -8.16 7.58 -0.51
C VAL A 274 -6.93 7.30 0.35
N GLN A 275 -5.86 6.82 -0.30
CA GLN A 275 -4.54 6.74 0.31
C GLN A 275 -3.61 7.79 -0.30
N VAL A 276 -2.89 8.53 0.54
CA VAL A 276 -1.69 9.26 0.12
C VAL A 276 -0.60 8.23 -0.16
N LYS A 277 -0.58 7.71 -1.39
CA LYS A 277 0.30 6.60 -1.77
C LYS A 277 1.75 7.04 -1.89
N TRP A 278 1.96 8.21 -2.46
CA TRP A 278 3.27 8.82 -2.58
C TRP A 278 3.20 10.29 -2.18
N ALA A 279 4.14 10.72 -1.37
CA ALA A 279 4.39 12.12 -1.04
C ALA A 279 5.91 12.33 -1.09
N ILE A 280 6.39 12.83 -2.21
CA ILE A 280 7.82 12.95 -2.49
C ILE A 280 8.16 14.42 -2.59
N SER A 281 9.04 14.88 -1.70
CA SER A 281 9.70 16.18 -1.78
C SER A 281 11.04 15.99 -2.45
N PHE A 282 11.24 16.62 -3.61
CA PHE A 282 12.49 16.51 -4.35
C PHE A 282 13.60 17.37 -3.69
N PRO A 283 14.89 17.12 -4.01
CA PRO A 283 16.00 17.70 -3.27
C PRO A 283 16.00 19.22 -3.12
N ASN A 284 15.49 19.94 -4.12
CA ASN A 284 15.47 21.40 -4.16
C ASN A 284 14.11 21.99 -3.78
N ALA A 285 13.21 21.20 -3.20
CA ALA A 285 11.89 21.69 -2.84
C ALA A 285 11.96 22.78 -1.77
N PRO A 286 11.26 23.92 -1.96
CA PRO A 286 11.11 24.93 -0.94
C PRO A 286 10.47 24.36 0.33
N ASN A 287 10.87 24.90 1.49
CA ASN A 287 10.26 24.49 2.77
C ASN A 287 8.75 24.78 2.76
N GLY A 288 7.96 23.77 3.10
CA GLY A 288 6.51 23.83 3.10
C GLY A 288 5.83 23.43 1.79
N ALA A 289 6.59 23.18 0.72
CA ALA A 289 6.04 22.79 -0.57
C ALA A 289 5.30 21.45 -0.49
N ILE A 290 5.85 20.45 0.22
CA ILE A 290 5.21 19.13 0.33
C ILE A 290 3.97 19.18 1.21
N GLU A 291 4.00 19.91 2.34
CA GLU A 291 2.84 20.10 3.20
C GLU A 291 1.71 20.81 2.45
N MET A 292 2.04 21.87 1.69
CA MET A 292 1.10 22.59 0.84
C MET A 292 0.47 21.65 -0.21
N THR A 293 1.27 20.79 -0.85
CA THR A 293 0.81 19.88 -1.88
C THR A 293 -0.08 18.79 -1.31
N ILE A 294 0.26 18.20 -0.14
CA ILE A 294 -0.55 17.20 0.54
C ILE A 294 -1.90 17.79 0.95
N LEU A 295 -1.91 18.97 1.58
CA LEU A 295 -3.17 19.58 2.02
C LEU A 295 -4.04 19.98 0.83
N HIS A 296 -3.45 20.50 -0.25
CA HIS A 296 -4.17 20.76 -1.49
C HIS A 296 -4.79 19.47 -2.07
N ALA A 297 -4.04 18.36 -2.10
CA ALA A 297 -4.52 17.08 -2.57
C ALA A 297 -5.68 16.56 -1.71
N LEU A 298 -5.58 16.65 -0.39
CA LEU A 298 -6.66 16.24 0.52
C LEU A 298 -7.90 17.12 0.38
N ASP A 299 -7.73 18.42 0.09
CA ASP A 299 -8.86 19.33 -0.14
C ASP A 299 -9.66 18.97 -1.41
N THR A 300 -9.02 18.43 -2.44
CA THR A 300 -9.71 17.98 -3.66
C THR A 300 -10.59 16.75 -3.43
N VAL A 301 -10.34 15.96 -2.38
CA VAL A 301 -11.21 14.84 -2.00
C VAL A 301 -12.59 15.32 -1.57
N GLY A 302 -12.69 16.55 -1.06
CA GLY A 302 -13.93 17.22 -0.67
C GLY A 302 -14.57 16.64 0.58
N SER A 303 -14.98 15.37 0.56
CA SER A 303 -15.54 14.64 1.71
C SER A 303 -15.09 13.19 1.69
N GLY A 304 -14.98 12.59 2.86
CA GLY A 304 -14.54 11.20 3.01
C GLY A 304 -13.28 11.07 3.84
N SER A 305 -12.77 9.87 3.89
CA SER A 305 -11.57 9.55 4.67
C SER A 305 -10.32 9.51 3.79
N ALA A 306 -9.19 9.76 4.41
CA ALA A 306 -7.87 9.58 3.81
C ALA A 306 -6.96 8.81 4.76
N THR A 307 -6.01 8.07 4.21
CA THR A 307 -4.98 7.40 5.00
C THR A 307 -3.59 7.69 4.44
N PHE A 308 -2.61 7.78 5.32
CA PHE A 308 -1.18 7.82 4.95
C PHE A 308 -0.56 6.42 4.89
N GLY A 309 -1.38 5.38 5.12
CA GLY A 309 -0.95 3.99 5.14
C GLY A 309 -0.62 3.48 6.53
N LEU A 310 -0.03 2.29 6.57
CA LEU A 310 0.26 1.57 7.79
C LEU A 310 1.58 2.05 8.41
N SER A 311 1.54 2.31 9.70
CA SER A 311 2.70 2.64 10.52
C SER A 311 2.92 1.56 11.57
N LEU A 312 4.20 1.26 11.87
CA LEU A 312 4.54 0.37 12.97
C LEU A 312 4.19 1.03 14.30
N ILE A 313 3.51 0.30 15.16
CA ILE A 313 3.25 0.72 16.53
C ILE A 313 4.54 0.45 17.33
N HIS A 314 5.06 1.47 18.01
CA HIS A 314 6.07 1.27 19.05
C HIS A 314 5.37 0.63 20.25
N ILE A 315 5.59 -0.67 20.42
CA ILE A 315 5.13 -1.44 21.58
C ILE A 315 6.14 -1.25 22.72
#